data_30ed39b44551b0653d592b6b21eb009a
#
_entry.id   30ed39b44551b0653d592b6b21eb009a
#
_cell.length_a   1.000
_cell.length_b   1.000
_cell.length_c   1.000
_cell.angle_alpha   90.00
_cell.angle_beta   90.00
_cell.angle_gamma   90.00
#
_symmetry.space_group_name_H-M   'P 1'
#
loop_
_entity.id
_entity.type
_entity.pdbx_description
1 polymer ?
#
loop_
_entity_poly.entity_id
_entity_poly.type
_entity_poly.pdbx_seq_one_letter_code
_entity_poly.pdbx_strand_id
1 'polypeptide(L)'
;MTEHSPPGSFESFLARWQTLGKGYRLRFRMDGAFFKQSVVEVLASRKAEYAIKVPFWQFLDLHSQIRKCRRWTNAGKDVQGFFTTIHIKTWDRKFRVGIFRKRIHHKPANSYQLELLEMNEENWEYSAIATNPDFDERRLWRFMCGRGAHEKI
;
A
#
# COMPACT_ATOMS: atom_id res chain seq x y z
N MET A 1 -21.35 3.05 -18.64
CA MET A 1 -21.89 2.21 -17.96
C MET A 1 -21.34 2.05 -16.61
N THR A 2 -22.04 1.66 -15.79
CA THR A 2 -21.63 1.74 -14.50
C THR A 2 -21.29 0.45 -14.04
N GLU A 3 -20.21 0.33 -13.45
CA GLU A 3 -19.91 -0.80 -12.89
C GLU A 3 -20.61 -0.96 -11.67
N HIS A 4 -20.91 -2.07 -11.39
CA HIS A 4 -21.61 -2.36 -10.25
C HIS A 4 -20.75 -3.04 -9.28
N SER A 5 -19.88 -2.31 -8.71
CA SER A 5 -19.57 -2.78 -7.41
C SER A 5 -20.86 -2.81 -6.66
N PRO A 6 -21.17 -3.82 -5.92
CA PRO A 6 -22.41 -3.89 -5.21
C PRO A 6 -22.53 -2.61 -4.45
N PRO A 7 -23.49 -1.83 -4.79
CA PRO A 7 -23.52 -0.51 -4.26
C PRO A 7 -23.58 -0.63 -2.80
N GLY A 8 -22.73 0.01 -2.22
CA GLY A 8 -22.82 0.20 -0.82
C GLY A 8 -22.32 -0.89 0.06
N SER A 9 -21.69 -1.93 -0.44
CA SER A 9 -21.19 -2.91 0.50
C SER A 9 -20.15 -2.30 1.42
N PHE A 10 -19.23 -1.48 0.87
CA PHE A 10 -18.25 -0.80 1.70
C PHE A 10 -18.85 0.35 2.47
N GLU A 11 -19.69 1.14 1.82
CA GLU A 11 -20.35 2.24 2.48
C GLU A 11 -21.32 1.77 3.54
N SER A 12 -22.04 0.70 3.28
CA SER A 12 -22.93 0.11 4.27
C SER A 12 -22.17 -0.37 5.48
N PHE A 13 -21.02 -0.97 5.26
CA PHE A 13 -20.18 -1.41 6.35
C PHE A 13 -19.73 -0.22 7.19
N LEU A 14 -19.29 0.85 6.55
CA LEU A 14 -18.86 2.03 7.26
C LEU A 14 -19.99 2.69 8.03
N ALA A 15 -21.17 2.76 7.43
CA ALA A 15 -22.32 3.34 8.10
C ALA A 15 -22.72 2.55 9.33
N ARG A 16 -22.73 1.22 9.20
CA ARG A 16 -23.04 0.34 10.32
C ARG A 16 -22.02 0.51 11.43
N TRP A 17 -20.76 0.62 11.04
CA TRP A 17 -19.69 0.80 11.99
C TRP A 17 -19.85 2.09 12.78
N GLN A 18 -20.20 3.17 12.09
CA GLN A 18 -20.40 4.44 12.79
C GLN A 18 -21.50 4.37 13.82
N THR A 19 -22.53 3.58 13.52
CA THR A 19 -23.61 3.41 14.47
C THR A 19 -23.18 2.63 15.70
N LEU A 20 -22.36 1.58 15.48
CA LEU A 20 -21.96 0.68 16.56
C LEU A 20 -20.66 1.11 17.22
N GLY A 21 -19.84 1.81 16.50
CA GLY A 21 -18.46 2.05 16.90
C GLY A 21 -18.16 3.44 17.41
N LYS A 22 -19.12 4.11 17.98
CA LYS A 22 -18.85 5.43 18.52
C LYS A 22 -17.70 5.37 19.50
N GLY A 23 -16.70 6.20 19.25
CA GLY A 23 -15.53 6.22 20.09
C GLY A 23 -14.38 5.33 19.64
N TYR A 24 -14.61 4.50 18.63
CA TYR A 24 -13.55 3.67 18.08
C TYR A 24 -12.96 4.32 16.85
N ARG A 25 -11.65 4.11 16.68
CA ARG A 25 -10.94 4.58 15.51
C ARG A 25 -10.84 3.44 14.51
N LEU A 26 -11.37 3.66 13.30
CA LEU A 26 -11.34 2.65 12.29
C LEU A 26 -10.06 2.71 11.48
N ARG A 27 -9.48 1.56 11.28
CA ARG A 27 -8.31 1.42 10.40
C ARG A 27 -8.57 0.35 9.38
N PHE A 28 -8.24 0.66 8.13
CA PHE A 28 -8.43 -0.27 7.03
C PHE A 28 -7.12 -0.62 6.40
N ARG A 29 -6.98 -1.89 6.03
CA ARG A 29 -5.91 -2.36 5.16
C ARG A 29 -6.57 -2.85 3.90
N MET A 30 -6.13 -2.35 2.76
CA MET A 30 -6.78 -2.68 1.49
C MET A 30 -5.73 -2.92 0.42
N ASP A 31 -6.05 -3.82 -0.51
CA ASP A 31 -5.18 -4.04 -1.64
C ASP A 31 -5.44 -3.00 -2.72
N GLY A 32 -4.70 -3.10 -3.84
CA GLY A 32 -4.75 -2.08 -4.87
C GLY A 32 -6.07 -1.96 -5.59
N ALA A 33 -6.91 -2.98 -5.50
CA ALA A 33 -8.23 -2.91 -6.12
C ALA A 33 -9.11 -1.84 -5.46
N PHE A 34 -8.79 -1.48 -4.22
CA PHE A 34 -9.57 -0.46 -3.50
C PHE A 34 -8.97 0.94 -3.61
N PHE A 35 -7.89 1.10 -4.33
CA PHE A 35 -7.32 2.44 -4.50
C PHE A 35 -8.08 3.16 -5.60
N LYS A 36 -9.21 3.72 -5.21
CA LYS A 36 -10.13 4.42 -6.10
C LYS A 36 -10.56 5.71 -5.45
N GLN A 37 -10.87 6.69 -6.27
CA GLN A 37 -11.31 7.98 -5.76
C GLN A 37 -12.51 7.84 -4.83
N SER A 38 -13.50 7.05 -5.22
CA SER A 38 -14.71 6.88 -4.43
C SER A 38 -14.42 6.29 -3.05
N VAL A 39 -13.52 5.32 -2.98
CA VAL A 39 -13.17 4.70 -1.70
C VAL A 39 -12.44 5.70 -0.81
N VAL A 40 -11.48 6.40 -1.38
CA VAL A 40 -10.68 7.35 -0.61
C VAL A 40 -11.55 8.48 -0.08
N GLU A 41 -12.50 8.95 -0.89
CA GLU A 41 -13.39 10.02 -0.45
C GLU A 41 -14.28 9.58 0.68
N VAL A 42 -14.78 8.36 0.64
CA VAL A 42 -15.58 7.84 1.74
C VAL A 42 -14.75 7.73 3.02
N LEU A 43 -13.55 7.19 2.90
CA LEU A 43 -12.67 7.08 4.06
C LEU A 43 -12.36 8.44 4.66
N ALA A 44 -12.08 9.42 3.82
CA ALA A 44 -11.77 10.76 4.29
C ALA A 44 -12.97 11.42 4.96
N SER A 45 -14.16 11.25 4.36
CA SER A 45 -15.36 11.85 4.92
C SER A 45 -15.71 11.30 6.29
N ARG A 46 -15.32 10.07 6.56
CA ARG A 46 -15.60 9.42 7.83
C ARG A 46 -14.41 9.43 8.78
N LYS A 47 -13.35 10.12 8.38
CA LYS A 47 -12.12 10.25 9.19
C LYS A 47 -11.53 8.91 9.58
N ALA A 48 -11.64 7.93 8.68
CA ALA A 48 -11.05 6.63 8.90
C ALA A 48 -9.57 6.66 8.58
N GLU A 49 -8.82 5.84 9.28
CA GLU A 49 -7.41 5.65 8.97
C GLU A 49 -7.25 4.48 8.00
N TYR A 50 -6.27 4.57 7.13
CA TYR A 50 -6.11 3.53 6.12
C TYR A 50 -4.67 3.33 5.71
N ALA A 51 -4.44 2.14 5.17
CA ALA A 51 -3.26 1.82 4.39
C ALA A 51 -3.75 1.03 3.17
N ILE A 52 -3.54 1.58 1.99
CA ILE A 52 -4.05 0.99 0.75
C ILE A 52 -2.89 0.83 -0.21
N LYS A 53 -2.74 -0.36 -0.77
CA LYS A 53 -1.71 -0.55 -1.80
C LYS A 53 -2.02 0.33 -3.00
N VAL A 54 -0.99 0.95 -3.52
CA VAL A 54 -1.12 1.85 -4.67
C VAL A 54 -0.58 1.11 -5.89
N PRO A 55 -1.39 0.96 -6.93
CA PRO A 55 -0.89 0.37 -8.17
C PRO A 55 0.19 1.25 -8.78
N PHE A 56 1.13 0.63 -9.49
CA PHE A 56 2.19 1.37 -10.15
C PHE A 56 1.70 1.93 -11.48
N TRP A 57 0.67 2.78 -11.41
CA TRP A 57 0.16 3.43 -12.60
C TRP A 57 1.23 4.34 -13.18
N GLN A 58 1.30 4.37 -14.49
CA GLN A 58 2.36 5.10 -15.17
C GLN A 58 2.36 6.58 -14.82
N PHE A 59 1.18 7.18 -14.71
CA PHE A 59 1.10 8.61 -14.46
C PHE A 59 1.55 8.99 -13.04
N LEU A 60 1.67 8.04 -12.13
CA LEU A 60 2.18 8.32 -10.79
C LEU A 60 3.69 8.39 -10.75
N ASP A 61 4.34 7.78 -11.72
CA ASP A 61 5.80 7.82 -11.88
C ASP A 61 6.54 7.34 -10.61
N LEU A 62 6.04 6.27 -10.03
CA LEU A 62 6.64 5.74 -8.81
C LEU A 62 8.04 5.19 -9.05
N HIS A 63 8.28 4.65 -10.24
CA HIS A 63 9.61 4.14 -10.55
C HIS A 63 10.67 5.25 -10.55
N SER A 64 10.28 6.45 -10.95
CA SER A 64 11.19 7.59 -10.87
C SER A 64 11.53 7.91 -9.42
N GLN A 65 10.55 7.86 -8.55
CA GLN A 65 10.78 8.08 -7.13
C GLN A 65 11.73 7.03 -6.56
N ILE A 66 11.57 5.78 -6.99
CA ILE A 66 12.44 4.69 -6.55
C ILE A 66 13.89 4.96 -7.00
N ARG A 67 14.07 5.35 -8.25
CA ARG A 67 15.41 5.61 -8.78
C ARG A 67 16.08 6.79 -8.08
N LYS A 68 15.31 7.77 -7.66
CA LYS A 68 15.87 8.96 -7.00
C LYS A 68 16.14 8.75 -5.52
N CYS A 69 15.63 7.69 -4.94
CA CYS A 69 15.78 7.46 -3.51
C CYS A 69 17.22 7.12 -3.18
N ARG A 70 17.82 7.89 -2.32
CA ARG A 70 19.19 7.66 -1.90
C ARG A 70 19.30 7.02 -0.53
N ARG A 71 18.24 7.09 0.25
CA ARG A 71 18.27 6.52 1.59
C ARG A 71 17.05 5.65 1.79
N TRP A 72 17.30 4.38 1.94
CA TRP A 72 16.26 3.41 2.24
C TRP A 72 16.35 3.07 3.72
N THR A 73 15.21 3.06 4.39
CA THR A 73 15.13 2.77 5.80
C THR A 73 14.72 1.33 6.00
N ASN A 74 15.36 0.66 6.95
CA ASN A 74 15.02 -0.72 7.26
C ASN A 74 13.57 -0.78 7.77
N ALA A 75 12.76 -1.60 7.14
CA ALA A 75 11.34 -1.74 7.50
C ALA A 75 10.99 -3.14 7.98
N GLY A 76 11.96 -4.06 7.98
CA GLY A 76 11.74 -5.42 8.42
C GLY A 76 12.80 -6.32 7.84
N LYS A 77 12.61 -7.63 7.98
CA LYS A 77 13.56 -8.58 7.44
C LYS A 77 13.53 -8.52 5.93
N ASP A 78 14.67 -8.18 5.33
CA ASP A 78 14.82 -8.07 3.88
C ASP A 78 13.89 -7.05 3.25
N VAL A 79 13.44 -6.06 4.02
CA VAL A 79 12.53 -5.03 3.55
C VAL A 79 13.07 -3.67 3.90
N GLN A 80 13.04 -2.78 2.92
CA GLN A 80 13.42 -1.39 3.10
C GLN A 80 12.34 -0.49 2.53
N GLY A 81 12.22 0.71 3.04
CA GLY A 81 11.20 1.63 2.56
C GLY A 81 11.59 3.08 2.71
N PHE A 82 10.82 3.93 2.08
CA PHE A 82 10.91 5.37 2.26
C PHE A 82 9.55 5.98 1.98
N PHE A 83 9.34 7.20 2.44
CA PHE A 83 8.08 7.89 2.19
C PHE A 83 8.26 8.97 1.14
N THR A 84 7.22 9.15 0.35
CA THR A 84 7.13 10.25 -0.60
C THR A 84 5.68 10.73 -0.62
N THR A 85 5.45 11.81 -1.34
CA THR A 85 4.10 12.34 -1.51
C THR A 85 3.74 12.25 -2.98
N ILE A 86 2.56 11.75 -3.29
CA ILE A 86 2.05 11.78 -4.65
C ILE A 86 0.82 12.66 -4.69
N HIS A 87 0.60 13.29 -5.84
CA HIS A 87 -0.55 14.14 -6.03
C HIS A 87 -1.32 13.64 -7.25
N ILE A 88 -2.55 13.20 -7.03
CA ILE A 88 -3.41 12.78 -8.12
C ILE A 88 -4.31 13.97 -8.45
N LYS A 89 -3.98 14.66 -9.53
CA LYS A 89 -4.66 15.90 -9.86
C LYS A 89 -6.13 15.70 -10.15
N THR A 90 -6.48 14.61 -10.82
CA THR A 90 -7.88 14.35 -11.16
C THR A 90 -8.73 14.10 -9.93
N TRP A 91 -8.13 13.66 -8.83
CA TRP A 91 -8.85 13.48 -7.56
C TRP A 91 -8.67 14.68 -6.65
N ASP A 92 -7.83 15.62 -7.04
CA ASP A 92 -7.47 16.79 -6.22
C ASP A 92 -7.06 16.36 -4.82
N ARG A 93 -6.15 15.40 -4.75
CA ARG A 93 -5.77 14.83 -3.47
C ARG A 93 -4.31 14.42 -3.48
N LYS A 94 -3.65 14.70 -2.37
CA LYS A 94 -2.28 14.28 -2.14
C LYS A 94 -2.28 13.11 -1.17
N PHE A 95 -1.32 12.22 -1.37
CA PHE A 95 -1.17 11.05 -0.51
C PHE A 95 0.25 10.96 0.00
N ARG A 96 0.36 10.59 1.26
CA ARG A 96 1.64 10.16 1.80
C ARG A 96 1.77 8.68 1.45
N VAL A 97 2.84 8.33 0.75
CA VAL A 97 3.01 6.97 0.23
C VAL A 97 4.32 6.41 0.72
N GLY A 98 4.26 5.23 1.34
CA GLY A 98 5.45 4.47 1.65
C GLY A 98 5.76 3.57 0.48
N ILE A 99 6.98 3.66 -0.03
CA ILE A 99 7.45 2.78 -1.08
C ILE A 99 8.41 1.79 -0.46
N PHE A 100 8.16 0.51 -0.69
CA PHE A 100 8.92 -0.57 -0.07
C PHE A 100 9.54 -1.45 -1.11
N ARG A 101 10.68 -2.01 -0.78
CA ARG A 101 11.28 -3.05 -1.59
C ARG A 101 11.62 -4.22 -0.69
N LYS A 102 11.30 -5.39 -1.16
CA LYS A 102 11.56 -6.63 -0.45
C LYS A 102 12.48 -7.49 -1.31
N ARG A 103 13.52 -8.03 -0.69
CA ARG A 103 14.43 -8.89 -1.40
C ARG A 103 13.77 -10.22 -1.72
N ILE A 104 13.83 -10.60 -2.97
CA ILE A 104 13.24 -11.84 -3.41
C ILE A 104 14.30 -12.92 -3.38
N HIS A 105 14.02 -13.97 -2.63
CA HIS A 105 14.93 -15.11 -2.57
C HIS A 105 14.33 -16.21 -3.44
N HIS A 106 14.80 -16.26 -4.68
CA HIS A 106 14.33 -17.30 -5.57
C HIS A 106 15.21 -18.53 -5.46
N LYS A 107 14.59 -19.69 -5.40
CA LYS A 107 15.27 -20.91 -5.74
C LYS A 107 14.92 -21.23 -7.17
N PRO A 108 15.79 -20.94 -8.10
CA PRO A 108 15.44 -21.09 -9.49
C PRO A 108 15.39 -22.55 -9.89
N ALA A 109 14.36 -22.88 -10.63
CA ALA A 109 14.29 -24.18 -11.27
C ALA A 109 15.33 -24.29 -12.38
N ASN A 110 15.69 -23.16 -13.00
CA ASN A 110 16.72 -23.11 -14.02
C ASN A 110 17.78 -22.15 -13.59
N SER A 111 18.78 -22.66 -12.95
CA SER A 111 19.73 -21.82 -12.27
C SER A 111 20.58 -20.96 -13.18
N TYR A 112 20.93 -21.42 -14.41
CA TYR A 112 21.85 -20.60 -15.15
C TYR A 112 21.26 -19.36 -15.73
N GLN A 113 20.01 -19.36 -16.12
CA GLN A 113 19.41 -18.14 -16.64
C GLN A 113 19.28 -17.10 -15.55
N LEU A 114 18.96 -17.57 -14.36
CA LEU A 114 18.83 -16.68 -13.24
C LEU A 114 20.17 -16.18 -12.74
N GLU A 115 21.19 -17.02 -12.79
CA GLU A 115 22.53 -16.57 -12.46
C GLU A 115 23.00 -15.44 -13.35
N LEU A 116 22.69 -15.52 -14.62
CA LEU A 116 23.07 -14.44 -15.52
C LEU A 116 22.32 -13.14 -15.19
N LEU A 117 21.08 -13.25 -14.77
CA LEU A 117 20.32 -12.07 -14.39
C LEU A 117 20.77 -11.52 -13.05
N GLU A 118 21.15 -12.39 -12.14
CA GLU A 118 21.55 -11.96 -10.81
C GLU A 118 22.91 -11.32 -10.76
N MET A 119 23.72 -11.53 -11.75
CA MET A 119 25.04 -10.96 -11.74
C MET A 119 25.05 -9.44 -11.63
N ASN A 120 23.97 -8.79 -12.02
CA ASN A 120 23.96 -7.34 -12.11
C ASN A 120 22.93 -6.65 -11.24
N GLU A 121 21.97 -7.36 -10.69
CA GLU A 121 20.92 -6.69 -9.95
C GLU A 121 20.39 -7.57 -8.84
N GLU A 122 20.19 -6.95 -7.70
CA GLU A 122 19.46 -7.61 -6.65
C GLU A 122 18.00 -7.69 -7.05
N ASN A 123 17.40 -8.84 -6.83
CA ASN A 123 15.99 -9.01 -7.14
C ASN A 123 15.15 -8.41 -6.03
N TRP A 124 14.55 -7.30 -6.34
CA TRP A 124 13.66 -6.64 -5.40
C TRP A 124 12.25 -6.65 -5.93
N GLU A 125 11.31 -6.85 -5.01
CA GLU A 125 9.90 -6.68 -5.30
C GLU A 125 9.47 -5.36 -4.68
N TYR A 126 8.84 -4.51 -5.46
CA TYR A 126 8.46 -3.17 -5.02
C TYR A 126 6.97 -3.08 -4.75
N SER A 127 6.60 -2.33 -3.75
CA SER A 127 5.21 -2.02 -3.48
C SER A 127 5.09 -0.61 -2.95
N ALA A 128 3.91 -0.03 -3.12
CA ALA A 128 3.62 1.31 -2.65
C ALA A 128 2.34 1.26 -1.83
N ILE A 129 2.31 2.00 -0.72
CA ILE A 129 1.19 1.98 0.20
C ILE A 129 0.86 3.41 0.58
N ALA A 130 -0.35 3.85 0.25
CA ALA A 130 -0.85 5.15 0.68
C ALA A 130 -1.42 5.02 2.08
N THR A 131 -1.13 6.00 2.94
CA THR A 131 -1.56 5.92 4.32
C THR A 131 -1.81 7.32 4.86
N ASN A 132 -2.72 7.43 5.80
CA ASN A 132 -2.94 8.70 6.48
C ASN A 132 -2.53 8.70 7.96
N PRO A 133 -2.40 7.57 8.68
CA PRO A 133 -1.79 7.63 10.01
C PRO A 133 -0.31 7.97 9.93
N ASP A 134 0.22 8.47 11.02
CA ASP A 134 1.62 8.86 11.08
C ASP A 134 2.49 7.65 11.42
N PHE A 135 2.52 6.71 10.49
CA PHE A 135 3.37 5.53 10.61
C PHE A 135 4.77 5.84 10.11
N ASP A 136 5.77 5.24 10.74
CA ASP A 136 7.08 5.15 10.10
C ASP A 136 7.10 3.94 9.16
N GLU A 137 8.22 3.73 8.49
CA GLU A 137 8.33 2.67 7.48
C GLU A 137 8.08 1.29 8.10
N ARG A 138 8.66 1.04 9.25
CA ARG A 138 8.52 -0.27 9.89
C ARG A 138 7.09 -0.52 10.34
N ARG A 139 6.46 0.49 10.92
CA ARG A 139 5.09 0.35 11.39
C ARG A 139 4.11 0.17 10.23
N LEU A 140 4.31 0.92 9.16
CA LEU A 140 3.43 0.79 8.01
C LEU A 140 3.55 -0.59 7.37
N TRP A 141 4.78 -1.07 7.20
CA TRP A 141 4.99 -2.40 6.64
C TRP A 141 4.36 -3.47 7.52
N ARG A 142 4.59 -3.36 8.83
CA ARG A 142 4.02 -4.33 9.77
C ARG A 142 2.50 -4.29 9.74
N PHE A 143 1.92 -3.11 9.71
CA PHE A 143 0.46 -2.99 9.65
C PHE A 143 -0.08 -3.64 8.39
N MET A 144 0.57 -3.41 7.28
CA MET A 144 0.09 -3.95 6.00
C MET A 144 0.26 -5.46 5.92
N CYS A 145 1.31 -6.00 6.51
CA CYS A 145 1.59 -7.43 6.46
C CYS A 145 1.02 -8.20 7.62
N GLY A 146 0.45 -7.54 8.59
CA GLY A 146 -0.03 -8.17 9.80
C GLY A 146 -1.29 -9.02 9.65
N ARG A 147 -1.84 -9.09 8.44
CA ARG A 147 -3.06 -9.87 8.20
C ARG A 147 -2.93 -11.31 8.63
N GLY A 148 -1.80 -11.93 8.29
CA GLY A 148 -1.61 -13.32 8.62
C GLY A 148 -1.60 -13.59 10.11
N ALA A 149 -1.06 -12.68 10.89
CA ALA A 149 -1.02 -12.84 12.33
C ALA A 149 -2.42 -12.77 12.92
N HIS A 150 -3.25 -11.90 12.40
CA HIS A 150 -4.61 -11.77 12.91
C HIS A 150 -5.48 -12.96 12.53
N GLU A 151 -5.23 -13.54 11.40
CA GLU A 151 -6.02 -14.68 10.96
C GLU A 151 -5.78 -15.92 11.77
N LYS A 152 -4.72 -15.96 12.52
CA LYS A 152 -4.39 -17.14 13.31
C LYS A 152 -4.99 -17.13 14.70
N ILE A 153 -5.64 -16.10 15.03
CA ILE A 153 -6.24 -15.99 16.36
C ILE A 153 -7.63 -16.63 16.43
#